data_8ae868216d0355284e5e117ec3530833
#
_entry.id   8ae868216d0355284e5e117ec3530833
#
_cell.length_a   1.000
_cell.length_b   1.000
_cell.length_c   1.000
_cell.angle_alpha   90.00
_cell.angle_beta   90.00
_cell.angle_gamma   90.00
#
_symmetry.space_group_name_H-M   'P 1'
#
loop_
_entity.id
_entity.type
_entity.pdbx_description
1 polymer ?
#
loop_
_entity_poly.entity_id
_entity_poly.type
_entity_poly.pdbx_seq_one_letter_code
_entity_poly.pdbx_strand_id
1 'polypeptide(L)'
;LSYHEVAIVQPVEYEGRSAVTVPYIWTSTDTAMLAGRELYGMPKMMCDDGTIRKSGNELFGSLHRQGTLILELSMVIDRAGEPATLPFGSEFSFVRHLPSPDPDWPDTKQLLWISLQDFQIQSCWQGRGHIQLHHPLSSGLDALRPGAVTGAWYGTFSWLLPWAKILKEWKE
;
A
#
# COMPACT_ATOMS: atom_id res chain seq x y z
N LEU A 1 -16.11 3.00 7.48
CA LEU A 1 -15.84 1.78 6.73
C LEU A 1 -14.64 1.07 7.37
N SER A 2 -14.79 -0.19 7.76
CA SER A 2 -13.70 -1.03 8.28
C SER A 2 -13.35 -2.10 7.23
N TYR A 3 -12.06 -2.24 6.92
CA TYR A 3 -11.59 -3.23 5.95
C TYR A 3 -10.12 -3.57 6.21
N HIS A 4 -9.67 -4.70 5.67
CA HIS A 4 -8.27 -5.08 5.66
C HIS A 4 -7.61 -4.58 4.38
N GLU A 5 -6.37 -4.13 4.51
CA GLU A 5 -5.55 -3.68 3.38
C GLU A 5 -4.11 -4.15 3.56
N VAL A 6 -3.54 -4.66 2.49
CA VAL A 6 -2.11 -5.01 2.41
C VAL A 6 -1.52 -4.28 1.23
N ALA A 7 -0.42 -3.59 1.44
CA ALA A 7 0.23 -2.79 0.41
C ALA A 7 1.74 -3.04 0.37
N ILE A 8 2.30 -3.07 -0.83
CA ILE A 8 3.75 -2.99 -1.07
C ILE A 8 4.04 -1.57 -1.49
N VAL A 9 4.86 -0.89 -0.71
CA VAL A 9 5.17 0.53 -0.88
C VAL A 9 6.57 0.68 -1.46
N GLN A 10 6.76 1.59 -2.41
CA GLN A 10 8.01 1.83 -3.08
C GLN A 10 8.32 3.34 -3.12
N PRO A 11 9.54 3.78 -2.73
CA PRO A 11 9.98 5.15 -2.92
C PRO A 11 10.03 5.51 -4.41
N VAL A 12 9.62 6.73 -4.72
CA VAL A 12 9.66 7.31 -6.08
C VAL A 12 10.06 8.78 -6.01
N GLU A 13 10.55 9.30 -7.13
CA GLU A 13 10.86 10.71 -7.28
C GLU A 13 10.26 11.25 -8.58
N TYR A 14 9.74 12.47 -8.53
CA TYR A 14 9.28 13.20 -9.69
C TYR A 14 9.69 14.67 -9.58
N GLU A 15 10.50 15.14 -10.53
CA GLU A 15 11.00 16.53 -10.60
C GLU A 15 11.64 17.00 -9.28
N GLY A 16 12.50 16.16 -8.68
CA GLY A 16 13.18 16.46 -7.41
C GLY A 16 12.30 16.35 -6.16
N ARG A 17 11.05 15.91 -6.28
CA ARG A 17 10.13 15.69 -5.16
C ARG A 17 10.04 14.22 -4.83
N SER A 18 10.38 13.87 -3.59
CA SER A 18 10.29 12.48 -3.11
C SER A 18 8.88 12.16 -2.65
N ALA A 19 8.43 10.97 -2.98
CA ALA A 19 7.16 10.41 -2.54
C ALA A 19 7.25 8.89 -2.44
N VAL A 20 6.16 8.24 -2.13
CA VAL A 20 5.99 6.79 -2.27
C VAL A 20 4.86 6.49 -3.24
N THR A 21 4.99 5.39 -3.95
CA THR A 21 3.90 4.78 -4.71
C THR A 21 3.59 3.40 -4.15
N VAL A 22 2.46 2.84 -4.55
CA VAL A 22 2.00 1.53 -4.09
C VAL A 22 1.75 0.66 -5.32
N PRO A 23 2.77 -0.06 -5.83
CA PRO A 23 2.61 -0.89 -7.02
C PRO A 23 1.67 -2.08 -6.83
N TYR A 24 1.50 -2.54 -5.60
CA TYR A 24 0.59 -3.63 -5.24
C TYR A 24 -0.18 -3.28 -3.99
N ILE A 25 -1.49 -3.41 -4.06
CA ILE A 25 -2.38 -3.17 -2.92
C ILE A 25 -3.61 -4.06 -3.03
N TRP A 26 -3.95 -4.71 -1.93
CA TRP A 26 -5.11 -5.57 -1.81
C TRP A 26 -6.02 -5.07 -0.70
N THR A 27 -7.31 -5.19 -0.92
CA THR A 27 -8.34 -4.75 0.03
C THR A 27 -9.48 -5.75 0.09
N SER A 28 -10.09 -5.87 1.26
CA SER A 28 -11.17 -6.82 1.53
C SER A 28 -12.56 -6.29 1.20
N THR A 29 -12.69 -5.05 0.68
CA THR A 29 -13.98 -4.46 0.31
C THR A 29 -13.94 -3.80 -1.06
N ASP A 30 -15.02 -3.94 -1.80
CA ASP A 30 -15.24 -3.32 -3.12
C ASP A 30 -15.24 -1.79 -3.04
N THR A 31 -15.89 -1.21 -2.04
CA THR A 31 -15.95 0.24 -1.84
C THR A 31 -14.56 0.86 -1.71
N ALA A 32 -13.67 0.24 -0.91
CA ALA A 32 -12.30 0.71 -0.77
C ALA A 32 -11.49 0.51 -2.07
N MET A 33 -11.76 -0.58 -2.80
CA MET A 33 -11.13 -0.84 -4.09
C MET A 33 -11.54 0.22 -5.11
N LEU A 34 -12.83 0.42 -5.32
CA LEU A 34 -13.36 1.36 -6.32
C LEU A 34 -12.90 2.78 -6.04
N ALA A 35 -13.06 3.28 -4.81
CA ALA A 35 -12.62 4.63 -4.46
C ALA A 35 -11.10 4.82 -4.70
N GLY A 36 -10.28 3.83 -4.34
CA GLY A 36 -8.84 3.89 -4.56
C GLY A 36 -8.47 3.94 -6.04
N ARG A 37 -9.10 3.12 -6.85
CA ARG A 37 -8.81 3.03 -8.29
C ARG A 37 -9.32 4.26 -9.05
N GLU A 38 -10.59 4.60 -8.87
CA GLU A 38 -11.26 5.63 -9.66
C GLU A 38 -10.81 7.05 -9.30
N LEU A 39 -10.59 7.33 -8.01
CA LEU A 39 -10.23 8.67 -7.55
C LEU A 39 -8.72 8.89 -7.51
N TYR A 40 -7.95 7.91 -7.02
CA TYR A 40 -6.53 8.09 -6.71
C TYR A 40 -5.58 7.35 -7.65
N GLY A 41 -6.08 6.50 -8.54
CA GLY A 41 -5.24 5.69 -9.42
C GLY A 41 -4.44 4.60 -8.69
N MET A 42 -4.82 4.27 -7.46
CA MET A 42 -4.20 3.17 -6.72
C MET A 42 -4.55 1.83 -7.37
N PRO A 43 -3.59 0.94 -7.66
CA PRO A 43 -3.86 -0.33 -8.35
C PRO A 43 -4.49 -1.37 -7.41
N LYS A 44 -5.56 -0.99 -6.71
CA LYS A 44 -6.23 -1.85 -5.73
C LYS A 44 -6.87 -3.07 -6.39
N MET A 45 -6.69 -4.20 -5.74
CA MET A 45 -7.25 -5.50 -6.10
C MET A 45 -8.04 -6.05 -4.91
N MET A 46 -9.07 -6.85 -5.19
CA MET A 46 -9.77 -7.59 -4.12
C MET A 46 -8.90 -8.72 -3.59
N CYS A 47 -8.94 -8.94 -2.29
CA CYS A 47 -8.45 -10.15 -1.62
C CYS A 47 -9.60 -10.87 -0.90
N ASP A 48 -9.39 -12.16 -0.63
CA ASP A 48 -10.35 -12.95 0.13
C ASP A 48 -10.25 -12.58 1.60
N ASP A 49 -9.01 -12.48 2.10
CA ASP A 49 -8.72 -12.14 3.49
C ASP A 49 -7.30 -11.55 3.61
N GLY A 50 -7.16 -10.55 4.48
CA GLY A 50 -5.90 -10.01 4.97
C GLY A 50 -5.97 -9.96 6.49
N THR A 51 -5.23 -10.82 7.18
CA THR A 51 -5.29 -10.91 8.63
C THR A 51 -4.01 -10.45 9.30
N ILE A 52 -4.17 -9.88 10.50
CA ILE A 52 -3.08 -9.71 11.47
C ILE A 52 -3.57 -10.28 12.80
N ARG A 53 -2.80 -11.20 13.37
CA ARG A 53 -3.05 -11.79 14.68
C ARG A 53 -1.88 -11.49 15.60
N LYS A 54 -2.19 -11.09 16.83
CA LYS A 54 -1.19 -10.83 17.88
C LYS A 54 -1.34 -11.83 18.99
N SER A 55 -0.23 -12.44 19.41
CA SER A 55 -0.13 -13.35 20.55
C SER A 55 1.10 -12.98 21.38
N GLY A 56 0.87 -12.43 22.57
CA GLY A 56 1.98 -11.89 23.38
C GLY A 56 2.73 -10.76 22.65
N ASN A 57 4.02 -10.98 22.39
CA ASN A 57 4.86 -10.07 21.62
C ASN A 57 5.05 -10.50 20.15
N GLU A 58 4.35 -11.51 19.70
CA GLU A 58 4.41 -11.99 18.32
C GLU A 58 3.21 -11.54 17.52
N LEU A 59 3.45 -11.17 16.26
CA LEU A 59 2.44 -10.86 15.26
C LEU A 59 2.63 -11.78 14.06
N PHE A 60 1.49 -12.21 13.50
CA PHE A 60 1.44 -13.00 12.27
C PHE A 60 0.41 -12.35 11.34
N GLY A 61 0.77 -12.19 10.11
CA GLY A 61 -0.13 -11.69 9.06
C GLY A 61 -0.12 -12.59 7.85
N SER A 62 -1.24 -12.65 7.15
CA SER A 62 -1.36 -13.37 5.89
C SER A 62 -2.30 -12.64 4.94
N LEU A 63 -2.08 -12.83 3.65
CA LEU A 63 -2.91 -12.34 2.56
C LEU A 63 -3.29 -13.51 1.65
N HIS A 64 -4.59 -13.71 1.46
CA HIS A 64 -5.13 -14.70 0.53
C HIS A 64 -5.92 -14.02 -0.59
N ARG A 65 -5.79 -14.57 -1.79
CA ARG A 65 -6.55 -14.16 -2.96
C ARG A 65 -6.92 -15.37 -3.82
N GLN A 66 -8.20 -15.50 -4.16
CA GLN A 66 -8.74 -16.62 -4.94
C GLN A 66 -8.34 -17.98 -4.36
N GLY A 67 -8.48 -18.12 -3.04
CA GLY A 67 -8.11 -19.33 -2.30
C GLY A 67 -6.61 -19.58 -2.18
N THR A 68 -5.75 -18.68 -2.66
CA THR A 68 -4.30 -18.87 -2.67
C THR A 68 -3.61 -17.92 -1.71
N LEU A 69 -2.66 -18.43 -0.94
CA LEU A 69 -1.79 -17.63 -0.10
C LEU A 69 -0.82 -16.81 -0.96
N ILE A 70 -0.86 -15.48 -0.81
CA ILE A 70 -0.02 -14.54 -1.56
C ILE A 70 1.19 -14.09 -0.76
N LEU A 71 0.97 -13.82 0.53
CA LEU A 71 1.97 -13.23 1.40
C LEU A 71 1.77 -13.69 2.83
N GLU A 72 2.87 -13.94 3.52
CA GLU A 72 2.92 -14.08 4.97
C GLU A 72 3.92 -13.11 5.55
N LEU A 73 3.63 -12.63 6.73
CA LEU A 73 4.55 -11.84 7.53
C LEU A 73 4.51 -12.27 8.99
N SER A 74 5.63 -12.10 9.66
CA SER A 74 5.71 -12.24 11.10
C SER A 74 6.58 -11.15 11.70
N MET A 75 6.34 -10.82 12.96
CA MET A 75 7.12 -9.85 13.71
C MET A 75 7.20 -10.28 15.17
N VAL A 76 8.38 -10.13 15.77
CA VAL A 76 8.57 -10.17 17.22
C VAL A 76 8.83 -8.76 17.70
N ILE A 77 7.98 -8.28 18.60
CA ILE A 77 8.12 -6.95 19.21
C ILE A 77 9.27 -6.99 20.23
N ASP A 78 10.25 -6.12 20.05
CA ASP A 78 11.42 -6.03 20.90
C ASP A 78 11.34 -4.82 21.85
N ARG A 79 10.77 -3.69 21.40
CA ARG A 79 10.71 -2.44 22.17
C ARG A 79 9.61 -1.48 21.70
N ALA A 80 9.39 -0.41 22.46
CA ALA A 80 8.65 0.74 21.97
C ALA A 80 9.36 1.32 20.74
N GLY A 81 8.58 1.65 19.71
CA GLY A 81 9.09 2.22 18.46
C GLY A 81 9.19 3.75 18.55
N GLU A 82 10.10 4.30 17.78
CA GLU A 82 10.22 5.74 17.60
C GLU A 82 9.49 6.14 16.31
N PRO A 83 8.53 7.08 16.38
CA PRO A 83 7.75 7.54 15.22
C PRO A 83 8.61 8.01 14.04
N ALA A 84 9.75 8.64 14.32
CA ALA A 84 10.67 9.16 13.31
C ALA A 84 11.36 8.05 12.47
N THR A 85 11.27 6.80 12.90
CA THR A 85 11.91 5.67 12.20
C THR A 85 10.95 4.92 11.27
N LEU A 86 9.69 5.36 11.15
CA LEU A 86 8.74 4.76 10.21
C LEU A 86 9.22 4.92 8.77
N PRO A 87 9.21 3.83 7.97
CA PRO A 87 9.85 3.82 6.66
C PRO A 87 9.01 4.48 5.55
N PHE A 88 7.85 5.02 5.84
CA PHE A 88 6.99 5.67 4.86
C PHE A 88 6.75 7.13 5.22
N GLY A 89 6.80 7.99 4.20
CA GLY A 89 6.50 9.42 4.33
C GLY A 89 5.01 9.73 4.22
N SER A 90 4.68 11.01 4.28
CA SER A 90 3.32 11.53 4.10
C SER A 90 2.95 11.82 2.64
N GLU A 91 3.90 11.72 1.70
CA GLU A 91 3.73 12.07 0.30
C GLU A 91 3.54 10.82 -0.56
N PHE A 92 2.48 10.79 -1.34
CA PHE A 92 2.16 9.70 -2.26
C PHE A 92 2.02 10.21 -3.68
N SER A 93 2.43 9.39 -4.65
CA SER A 93 2.26 9.68 -6.07
C SER A 93 1.76 8.44 -6.81
N PHE A 94 0.74 8.66 -7.66
CA PHE A 94 0.12 7.59 -8.45
C PHE A 94 -0.10 8.05 -9.88
N VAL A 95 -0.04 7.10 -10.81
CA VAL A 95 -0.53 7.31 -12.17
C VAL A 95 -1.96 6.79 -12.25
N ARG A 96 -2.92 7.68 -12.40
CA ARG A 96 -4.30 7.31 -12.71
C ARG A 96 -4.42 7.13 -14.21
N HIS A 97 -4.81 5.94 -14.63
CA HIS A 97 -5.05 5.60 -16.02
C HIS A 97 -6.44 4.98 -16.14
N LEU A 98 -7.34 5.67 -16.81
CA LEU A 98 -8.69 5.23 -17.11
C LEU A 98 -8.81 5.10 -18.63
N PRO A 99 -8.88 3.86 -19.15
CA PRO A 99 -9.08 3.64 -20.56
C PRO A 99 -10.40 4.24 -21.04
N SER A 100 -10.39 4.83 -22.22
CA SER A 100 -11.64 5.29 -22.85
C SER A 100 -12.48 4.09 -23.30
N PRO A 101 -13.79 4.12 -23.10
CA PRO A 101 -14.70 3.11 -23.68
C PRO A 101 -14.88 3.30 -25.18
N ASP A 102 -14.51 4.45 -25.72
CA ASP A 102 -14.59 4.79 -27.13
C ASP A 102 -13.17 4.84 -27.71
N PRO A 103 -12.82 3.99 -28.71
CA PRO A 103 -11.48 3.95 -29.28
C PRO A 103 -11.07 5.23 -30.00
N ASP A 104 -12.03 6.09 -30.39
CA ASP A 104 -11.76 7.37 -31.03
C ASP A 104 -11.48 8.50 -30.01
N TRP A 105 -11.59 8.23 -28.72
CA TRP A 105 -11.30 9.19 -27.67
C TRP A 105 -10.09 8.76 -26.83
N PRO A 106 -9.26 9.74 -26.43
CA PRO A 106 -8.05 9.43 -25.66
C PRO A 106 -8.39 8.90 -24.25
N ASP A 107 -7.49 8.06 -23.73
CA ASP A 107 -7.49 7.64 -22.34
C ASP A 107 -7.27 8.84 -21.41
N THR A 108 -7.85 8.79 -20.21
CA THR A 108 -7.46 9.71 -19.13
C THR A 108 -6.21 9.19 -18.45
N LYS A 109 -5.09 9.91 -18.57
CA LYS A 109 -3.83 9.55 -17.93
C LYS A 109 -3.25 10.73 -17.16
N GLN A 110 -3.14 10.60 -15.84
CA GLN A 110 -2.79 11.70 -14.94
C GLN A 110 -1.78 11.24 -13.89
N LEU A 111 -0.78 12.08 -13.60
CA LEU A 111 0.07 11.94 -12.43
C LEU A 111 -0.60 12.68 -11.27
N LEU A 112 -0.91 11.93 -10.24
CA LEU A 112 -1.56 12.42 -9.02
C LEU A 112 -0.56 12.53 -7.88
N TRP A 113 -0.75 13.54 -7.03
CA TRP A 113 0.03 13.76 -5.81
C TRP A 113 -0.88 13.93 -4.62
N ILE A 114 -0.57 13.25 -3.53
CA ILE A 114 -1.36 13.26 -2.29
C ILE A 114 -0.40 13.53 -1.14
N SER A 115 -0.68 14.56 -0.36
CA SER A 115 0.03 14.85 0.89
C SER A 115 -0.90 14.51 2.04
N LEU A 116 -0.63 13.43 2.79
CA LEU A 116 -1.43 13.06 3.96
C LEU A 116 -1.46 14.23 4.95
N GLN A 117 -2.61 14.46 5.55
CA GLN A 117 -2.81 15.50 6.54
C GLN A 117 -3.11 14.91 7.92
N ASP A 118 -2.82 15.67 8.96
CA ASP A 118 -3.15 15.31 10.36
C ASP A 118 -2.62 13.93 10.77
N PHE A 119 -1.42 13.57 10.31
CA PHE A 119 -0.81 12.29 10.64
C PHE A 119 -0.48 12.23 12.14
N GLN A 120 -1.07 11.28 12.84
CA GLN A 120 -0.88 11.07 14.27
C GLN A 120 -0.52 9.62 14.55
N ILE A 121 0.38 9.41 15.48
CA ILE A 121 0.80 8.10 15.97
C ILE A 121 0.30 7.95 17.39
N GLN A 122 -0.69 7.07 17.61
CA GLN A 122 -1.23 6.77 18.92
C GLN A 122 -0.39 5.73 19.66
N SER A 123 0.17 4.77 18.92
CA SER A 123 1.08 3.77 19.47
C SER A 123 2.01 3.25 18.39
N CYS A 124 3.25 2.92 18.77
CA CYS A 124 4.24 2.35 17.87
C CYS A 124 5.15 1.40 18.64
N TRP A 125 5.39 0.24 18.09
CA TRP A 125 6.37 -0.74 18.54
C TRP A 125 7.28 -1.11 17.40
N GLN A 126 8.52 -1.44 17.72
CA GLN A 126 9.52 -1.88 16.77
C GLN A 126 10.04 -3.27 17.14
N GLY A 127 10.43 -4.03 16.12
CA GLY A 127 10.97 -5.36 16.32
C GLY A 127 11.61 -5.93 15.07
N ARG A 128 11.82 -7.23 15.11
CA ARG A 128 12.34 -8.01 14.00
C ARG A 128 11.20 -8.65 13.24
N GLY A 129 11.24 -8.55 11.91
CA GLY A 129 10.22 -9.10 11.04
C GLY A 129 10.76 -10.09 10.03
N HIS A 130 9.85 -10.87 9.49
CA HIS A 130 10.07 -11.72 8.35
C HIS A 130 8.90 -11.58 7.39
N ILE A 131 9.17 -11.63 6.09
CA ILE A 131 8.16 -11.62 5.03
C ILE A 131 8.47 -12.71 4.03
N GLN A 132 7.44 -13.43 3.61
CA GLN A 132 7.50 -14.41 2.55
C GLN A 132 6.44 -14.10 1.50
N LEU A 133 6.88 -13.95 0.25
CA LEU A 133 5.99 -13.85 -0.90
C LEU A 133 5.83 -15.23 -1.52
N HIS A 134 4.57 -15.60 -1.74
CA HIS A 134 4.20 -16.77 -2.52
C HIS A 134 3.81 -16.27 -3.91
N HIS A 135 4.40 -16.82 -4.97
CA HIS A 135 4.25 -16.33 -6.35
C HIS A 135 3.22 -17.14 -7.13
N PRO A 136 1.91 -17.00 -6.87
CA PRO A 136 0.92 -17.63 -7.72
C PRO A 136 0.97 -16.99 -9.11
N LEU A 137 0.78 -17.79 -10.16
CA LEU A 137 0.93 -17.43 -11.57
C LEU A 137 0.17 -16.16 -12.02
N SER A 138 -0.81 -15.70 -11.25
CA SER A 138 -1.64 -14.53 -11.57
C SER A 138 -1.33 -13.28 -10.77
N SER A 139 -0.31 -13.29 -9.90
CA SER A 139 -0.10 -12.20 -8.94
C SER A 139 0.69 -11.03 -9.50
N GLY A 140 1.45 -11.21 -10.57
CA GLY A 140 2.42 -10.22 -11.05
C GLY A 140 3.58 -9.97 -10.10
N LEU A 141 3.66 -10.71 -8.99
CA LEU A 141 4.70 -10.58 -7.97
C LEU A 141 6.01 -11.27 -8.33
N ASP A 142 6.06 -12.00 -9.45
CA ASP A 142 7.23 -12.78 -9.87
C ASP A 142 8.51 -11.95 -10.02
N ALA A 143 8.35 -10.66 -10.30
CA ALA A 143 9.46 -9.71 -10.39
C ALA A 143 10.01 -9.28 -9.02
N LEU A 144 9.24 -9.48 -7.94
CA LEU A 144 9.65 -9.08 -6.60
C LEU A 144 10.53 -10.15 -5.96
N ARG A 145 11.67 -9.71 -5.46
CA ARG A 145 12.59 -10.55 -4.69
C ARG A 145 12.87 -9.81 -3.38
N PRO A 146 12.18 -10.15 -2.29
CA PRO A 146 12.47 -9.55 -0.99
C PRO A 146 13.93 -9.78 -0.61
N GLY A 147 14.59 -8.69 -0.23
CA GLY A 147 15.91 -8.75 0.39
C GLY A 147 15.80 -9.00 1.90
N ALA A 148 16.83 -8.61 2.64
CA ALA A 148 16.80 -8.66 4.09
C ALA A 148 15.77 -7.66 4.64
N VAL A 149 14.96 -8.12 5.61
CA VAL A 149 14.07 -7.24 6.36
C VAL A 149 14.93 -6.42 7.33
N THR A 150 14.97 -5.10 7.16
CA THR A 150 15.80 -4.19 7.96
C THR A 150 15.12 -3.70 9.23
N GLY A 151 13.78 -3.88 9.33
CA GLY A 151 13.01 -3.53 10.51
C GLY A 151 11.54 -3.89 10.33
N ALA A 152 10.83 -3.96 11.45
CA ALA A 152 9.40 -4.15 11.49
C ALA A 152 8.77 -3.23 12.53
N TRP A 153 7.57 -2.70 12.23
CA TRP A 153 6.82 -1.81 13.12
C TRP A 153 5.37 -2.27 13.22
N TYR A 154 4.83 -2.10 14.39
CA TYR A 154 3.42 -2.34 14.68
C TYR A 154 2.86 -1.17 15.45
N GLY A 155 1.68 -0.68 15.10
CA GLY A 155 1.12 0.46 15.78
C GLY A 155 -0.28 0.85 15.34
N THR A 156 -0.78 1.91 15.96
CA THR A 156 -2.02 2.57 15.62
C THR A 156 -1.73 3.99 15.15
N PHE A 157 -2.24 4.31 13.97
CA PHE A 157 -2.00 5.57 13.29
C PHE A 157 -3.34 6.13 12.79
N SER A 158 -3.42 7.44 12.66
CA SER A 158 -4.52 8.11 11.97
C SER A 158 -4.00 9.21 11.06
N TRP A 159 -4.71 9.46 9.99
CA TRP A 159 -4.45 10.54 9.03
C TRP A 159 -5.71 10.91 8.27
N LEU A 160 -5.71 12.10 7.71
CA LEU A 160 -6.69 12.51 6.71
C LEU A 160 -6.10 12.26 5.32
N LEU A 161 -6.84 11.55 4.47
CA LEU A 161 -6.54 11.37 3.05
C LEU A 161 -7.27 12.48 2.27
N PRO A 162 -6.58 13.54 1.83
CA PRO A 162 -7.21 14.63 1.08
C PRO A 162 -7.44 14.23 -0.38
N TRP A 163 -8.12 15.10 -1.12
CA TRP A 163 -8.17 15.00 -2.58
C TRP A 163 -6.78 15.09 -3.19
N ALA A 164 -6.52 14.26 -4.20
CA ALA A 164 -5.27 14.31 -4.95
C ALA A 164 -5.15 15.58 -5.77
N LYS A 165 -3.92 16.09 -5.93
CA LYS A 165 -3.57 17.13 -6.89
C LYS A 165 -3.10 16.51 -8.19
N ILE A 166 -3.60 16.96 -9.32
CA ILE A 166 -3.09 16.58 -10.64
C ILE A 166 -1.81 17.38 -10.89
N LEU A 167 -0.68 16.71 -10.99
CA LEU A 167 0.60 17.36 -11.35
C LEU A 167 0.82 17.38 -12.85
N LYS A 168 0.37 16.32 -13.55
CA LYS A 168 0.52 16.21 -15.00
C LYS A 168 -0.67 15.45 -15.58
N GLU A 169 -1.07 15.86 -16.75
CA GLU A 169 -2.04 15.16 -17.59
C GLU A 169 -1.39 14.90 -18.96
N TRP A 170 -1.45 13.66 -19.42
CA TRP A 170 -1.01 13.29 -20.76
C TRP A 170 -2.23 13.32 -21.69
N LYS A 171 -2.13 14.05 -22.77
CA LYS A 171 -3.09 14.08 -23.87
C LYS A 171 -2.42 13.34 -25.04
N GLU A 172 -2.73 12.09 -25.17
CA GLU A 172 -2.28 11.28 -26.31
C GLU A 172 -3.40 11.17 -27.34
#